data_7f93817b466b23d9c9420c71bb3b7c1b
#
_entry.id   7f93817b466b23d9c9420c71bb3b7c1b
#
_cell.length_a   1.000
_cell.length_b   1.000
_cell.length_c   1.000
_cell.angle_alpha   90.00
_cell.angle_beta   90.00
_cell.angle_gamma   90.00
#
_symmetry.space_group_name_H-M   'P 1'
#
loop_
_entity.id
_entity.type
_entity.pdbx_description
1 polymer ?
#
loop_
_entity_poly.entity_id
_entity_poly.type
_entity_poly.pdbx_seq_one_letter_code
_entity_poly.pdbx_strand_id
1 'polypeptide(L)'
;MTVPADTDLLLADARLALARGDFARAARIAEQAGRADPLAADAYFVMAMALAETGHAAHALGRVQRAVELDPDNPEYLAQLARLLILLQRDAQARLAAARASALAPGDALVLDTIGCVLARLGDHGGALPLFARAVAASPDTLSFRFNYASSLGFFGKAAEAGAQYEAMIARDRFNGQAHYGIASLTRQTHTRNHIARIEAAIPAARNHAEFVRLHYAAAKEHEDLGDSDAAFAHLAAANHAHKAQIGYRAKTDAALVQALRSSFEGPDYFAGPGLTDAAPIFVVGLPRTGTTLVDRILAAHPMVRSLGELQAMPLAVKRLSHSPSRMVLDAQTIAGAAALIPRDVALTYLASVQAQAGALDGYAQGTRLLDKFPLNFLYIGFIARAFPHARIICLRRHPADSVWSNFKHLFALNSPYYGFSYDLVDTARYYALFDDLMVFWRARFPEQVMELGYEALLSDQEGQTRALLAHCGLAWDPACLEFHTVSGAVATPSAQQVRRPINRDSVDRWKAYAAPMQPVVEFFRDQGIEMGE
;
A
#
# COMPACT_ATOMS: atom_id res chain seq x y z
N MET A 1 25.44 -2.57 42.08
CA MET A 1 24.35 -1.92 42.82
C MET A 1 23.15 -2.79 42.63
N THR A 2 22.59 -3.38 43.68
CA THR A 2 21.34 -4.16 43.63
C THR A 2 20.20 -3.20 43.33
N VAL A 3 19.45 -3.44 42.23
CA VAL A 3 18.20 -2.74 41.93
C VAL A 3 17.29 -2.91 43.14
N PRO A 4 16.65 -1.85 43.65
CA PRO A 4 15.70 -2.01 44.73
C PRO A 4 14.58 -2.97 44.32
N ALA A 5 14.26 -3.98 45.15
CA ALA A 5 13.19 -4.96 44.90
C ALA A 5 11.82 -4.31 44.54
N ASP A 6 11.68 -3.03 44.87
CA ASP A 6 10.51 -2.18 44.60
C ASP A 6 10.41 -1.77 43.09
N THR A 7 11.54 -1.59 42.39
CA THR A 7 11.53 -1.19 40.96
C THR A 7 11.08 -2.33 40.05
N ASP A 8 11.51 -3.56 40.31
CA ASP A 8 11.10 -4.74 39.52
C ASP A 8 9.59 -5.01 39.65
N LEU A 9 9.03 -4.83 40.87
CA LEU A 9 7.60 -4.96 41.10
C LEU A 9 6.79 -3.87 40.35
N LEU A 10 7.29 -2.64 40.38
CA LEU A 10 6.68 -1.54 39.61
C LEU A 10 6.71 -1.81 38.11
N LEU A 11 7.80 -2.32 37.57
CA LEU A 11 7.92 -2.66 36.15
C LEU A 11 7.01 -3.81 35.74
N ALA A 12 6.88 -4.83 36.57
CA ALA A 12 5.94 -5.94 36.35
C ALA A 12 4.48 -5.44 36.32
N ASP A 13 4.08 -4.56 37.26
CA ASP A 13 2.72 -3.96 37.27
C ASP A 13 2.51 -3.02 36.07
N ALA A 14 3.52 -2.25 35.67
CA ALA A 14 3.49 -1.39 34.48
C ALA A 14 3.29 -2.21 33.18
N ARG A 15 4.02 -3.32 33.02
CA ARG A 15 3.84 -4.24 31.89
C ARG A 15 2.47 -4.91 31.90
N LEU A 16 1.96 -5.28 33.05
CA LEU A 16 0.61 -5.84 33.19
C LEU A 16 -0.47 -4.80 32.81
N ALA A 17 -0.32 -3.55 33.23
CA ALA A 17 -1.22 -2.45 32.86
C ALA A 17 -1.17 -2.20 31.34
N LEU A 18 0.02 -2.20 30.74
CA LEU A 18 0.21 -2.08 29.29
C LEU A 18 -0.52 -3.21 28.54
N ALA A 19 -0.35 -4.45 28.96
CA ALA A 19 -0.99 -5.62 28.36
C ALA A 19 -2.52 -5.59 28.46
N ARG A 20 -3.07 -4.92 29.49
CA ARG A 20 -4.51 -4.72 29.68
C ARG A 20 -5.08 -3.51 28.92
N GLY A 21 -4.24 -2.75 28.22
CA GLY A 21 -4.64 -1.52 27.52
C GLY A 21 -4.84 -0.31 28.43
N ASP A 22 -4.46 -0.39 29.71
CA ASP A 22 -4.47 0.75 30.64
C ASP A 22 -3.19 1.57 30.48
N PHE A 23 -3.11 2.26 29.32
CA PHE A 23 -1.91 2.99 28.92
C PHE A 23 -1.56 4.14 29.88
N ALA A 24 -2.58 4.81 30.45
CA ALA A 24 -2.35 5.90 31.41
C ALA A 24 -1.73 5.38 32.72
N ARG A 25 -2.21 4.25 33.21
CA ARG A 25 -1.66 3.59 34.40
C ARG A 25 -0.24 3.05 34.11
N ALA A 26 -0.05 2.38 32.96
CA ALA A 26 1.25 1.86 32.53
C ALA A 26 2.31 2.96 32.49
N ALA A 27 2.01 4.09 31.84
CA ALA A 27 2.94 5.23 31.75
C ALA A 27 3.28 5.80 33.12
N ARG A 28 2.30 6.00 34.00
CA ARG A 28 2.52 6.55 35.34
C ARG A 28 3.39 5.66 36.22
N ILE A 29 3.13 4.34 36.23
CA ILE A 29 3.92 3.39 37.02
C ILE A 29 5.35 3.29 36.44
N ALA A 30 5.49 3.23 35.13
CA ALA A 30 6.81 3.20 34.47
C ALA A 30 7.62 4.49 34.74
N GLU A 31 6.95 5.67 34.78
CA GLU A 31 7.60 6.92 35.17
C GLU A 31 8.10 6.89 36.62
N GLN A 32 7.29 6.32 37.53
CA GLN A 32 7.69 6.13 38.92
C GLN A 32 8.93 5.22 39.05
N ALA A 33 8.93 4.07 38.32
CA ALA A 33 10.06 3.16 38.25
C ALA A 33 11.31 3.83 37.69
N GLY A 34 11.21 4.61 36.62
CA GLY A 34 12.31 5.34 36.00
C GLY A 34 12.85 6.49 36.86
N ARG A 35 12.03 7.05 37.78
CA ARG A 35 12.52 8.01 38.80
C ARG A 35 13.29 7.32 39.94
N ALA A 36 12.85 6.11 40.31
CA ALA A 36 13.53 5.29 41.33
C ALA A 36 14.87 4.74 40.82
N ASP A 37 14.87 4.27 39.56
CA ASP A 37 16.09 3.83 38.87
C ASP A 37 16.16 4.40 37.43
N PRO A 38 16.94 5.47 37.22
CA PRO A 38 17.13 6.06 35.90
C PRO A 38 17.84 5.16 34.86
N LEU A 39 18.39 4.04 35.28
CA LEU A 39 19.01 3.04 34.40
C LEU A 39 18.09 1.86 34.08
N ALA A 40 16.86 1.84 34.61
CA ALA A 40 15.88 0.83 34.30
C ALA A 40 15.36 0.98 32.85
N ALA A 41 15.98 0.28 31.90
CA ALA A 41 15.64 0.33 30.47
C ALA A 41 14.15 0.07 30.22
N ASP A 42 13.56 -0.89 30.94
CA ASP A 42 12.17 -1.29 30.81
C ASP A 42 11.17 -0.19 31.19
N ALA A 43 11.54 0.72 32.09
CA ALA A 43 10.71 1.87 32.41
C ALA A 43 10.50 2.78 31.19
N TYR A 44 11.58 3.07 30.47
CA TYR A 44 11.51 3.87 29.22
C TYR A 44 10.78 3.13 28.11
N PHE A 45 10.96 1.82 28.02
CA PHE A 45 10.24 0.98 27.05
C PHE A 45 8.73 1.00 27.28
N VAL A 46 8.24 0.75 28.49
CA VAL A 46 6.81 0.76 28.80
C VAL A 46 6.21 2.15 28.58
N MET A 47 6.91 3.24 28.97
CA MET A 47 6.49 4.61 28.66
C MET A 47 6.37 4.83 27.14
N ALA A 48 7.34 4.32 26.36
CA ALA A 48 7.30 4.42 24.90
C ALA A 48 6.08 3.71 24.30
N MET A 49 5.79 2.50 24.76
CA MET A 49 4.64 1.73 24.25
C MET A 49 3.31 2.42 24.61
N ALA A 50 3.16 2.89 25.83
CA ALA A 50 1.96 3.62 26.25
C ALA A 50 1.74 4.91 25.40
N LEU A 51 2.81 5.65 25.09
CA LEU A 51 2.76 6.82 24.21
C LEU A 51 2.42 6.45 22.76
N ALA A 52 2.98 5.35 22.26
CA ALA A 52 2.71 4.87 20.90
C ALA A 52 1.23 4.49 20.70
N GLU A 53 0.67 3.74 21.64
CA GLU A 53 -0.73 3.29 21.59
C GLU A 53 -1.74 4.44 21.77
N THR A 54 -1.31 5.54 22.39
CA THR A 54 -2.10 6.79 22.50
C THR A 54 -1.86 7.78 21.36
N GLY A 55 -1.15 7.37 20.29
CA GLY A 55 -0.93 8.17 19.07
C GLY A 55 0.22 9.17 19.15
N HIS A 56 1.06 9.12 20.17
CA HIS A 56 2.19 10.03 20.38
C HIS A 56 3.53 9.43 19.91
N ALA A 57 3.55 8.88 18.68
CA ALA A 57 4.69 8.13 18.14
C ALA A 57 6.02 8.91 18.16
N ALA A 58 5.99 10.22 17.92
CA ALA A 58 7.20 11.05 17.94
C ALA A 58 7.83 11.14 19.36
N HIS A 59 7.00 11.24 20.41
CA HIS A 59 7.47 11.23 21.80
C HIS A 59 7.90 9.83 22.24
N ALA A 60 7.19 8.79 21.77
CA ALA A 60 7.52 7.39 22.00
C ALA A 60 8.92 7.05 21.49
N LEU A 61 9.30 7.60 20.31
CA LEU A 61 10.61 7.34 19.71
C LEU A 61 11.77 7.68 20.65
N GLY A 62 11.77 8.86 21.27
CA GLY A 62 12.85 9.25 22.19
C GLY A 62 12.93 8.33 23.41
N ARG A 63 11.79 7.82 23.88
CA ARG A 63 11.76 6.89 25.03
C ARG A 63 12.29 5.50 24.66
N VAL A 64 11.87 4.93 23.50
CA VAL A 64 12.40 3.63 23.09
C VAL A 64 13.88 3.71 22.70
N GLN A 65 14.35 4.82 22.13
CA GLN A 65 15.78 5.03 21.89
C GLN A 65 16.57 4.99 23.21
N ARG A 66 16.05 5.61 24.27
CA ARG A 66 16.69 5.56 25.59
C ARG A 66 16.71 4.14 26.16
N ALA A 67 15.65 3.36 25.98
CA ALA A 67 15.63 1.94 26.37
C ALA A 67 16.73 1.14 25.64
N VAL A 68 16.88 1.33 24.32
CA VAL A 68 17.93 0.68 23.51
C VAL A 68 19.34 1.16 23.88
N GLU A 69 19.53 2.42 24.30
CA GLU A 69 20.83 2.89 24.80
C GLU A 69 21.24 2.18 26.10
N LEU A 70 20.27 1.91 26.97
CA LEU A 70 20.49 1.27 28.26
C LEU A 70 20.66 -0.26 28.15
N ASP A 71 19.95 -0.88 27.22
CA ASP A 71 20.03 -2.32 26.91
C ASP A 71 20.04 -2.52 25.38
N PRO A 72 21.23 -2.41 24.74
CA PRO A 72 21.35 -2.37 23.28
C PRO A 72 21.11 -3.72 22.57
N ASP A 73 21.14 -4.82 23.33
CA ASP A 73 21.00 -6.17 22.79
C ASP A 73 19.61 -6.78 23.12
N ASN A 74 18.64 -5.94 23.46
CA ASN A 74 17.27 -6.37 23.69
C ASN A 74 16.49 -6.39 22.38
N PRO A 75 16.08 -7.57 21.86
CA PRO A 75 15.40 -7.67 20.58
C PRO A 75 13.98 -7.07 20.60
N GLU A 76 13.30 -7.05 21.76
CA GLU A 76 11.99 -6.43 21.91
C GLU A 76 12.09 -4.92 21.72
N TYR A 77 13.06 -4.26 22.36
CA TYR A 77 13.26 -2.82 22.24
C TYR A 77 13.63 -2.42 20.82
N LEU A 78 14.53 -3.18 20.18
CA LEU A 78 14.94 -2.95 18.79
C LEU A 78 13.80 -3.15 17.81
N ALA A 79 12.96 -4.16 17.99
CA ALA A 79 11.80 -4.41 17.14
C ALA A 79 10.77 -3.26 17.23
N GLN A 80 10.49 -2.79 18.45
CA GLN A 80 9.57 -1.67 18.65
C GLN A 80 10.17 -0.33 18.21
N LEU A 81 11.48 -0.14 18.36
CA LEU A 81 12.17 0.98 17.74
C LEU A 81 11.99 0.97 16.23
N ALA A 82 12.19 -0.18 15.56
CA ALA A 82 11.99 -0.30 14.13
C ALA A 82 10.54 0.00 13.72
N ARG A 83 9.54 -0.49 14.47
CA ARG A 83 8.12 -0.20 14.25
C ARG A 83 7.81 1.29 14.34
N LEU A 84 8.30 1.98 15.37
CA LEU A 84 8.10 3.42 15.55
C LEU A 84 8.79 4.24 14.45
N LEU A 85 9.97 3.82 14.02
CA LEU A 85 10.69 4.45 12.91
C LEU A 85 9.91 4.33 11.58
N ILE A 86 9.27 3.18 11.31
CA ILE A 86 8.36 3.00 10.16
C ILE A 86 7.15 3.95 10.25
N LEU A 87 6.52 4.06 11.42
CA LEU A 87 5.38 4.96 11.63
C LEU A 87 5.77 6.43 11.38
N LEU A 88 7.02 6.80 11.70
CA LEU A 88 7.58 8.12 11.47
C LEU A 88 8.30 8.25 10.12
N GLN A 89 8.19 7.23 9.26
CA GLN A 89 8.76 7.19 7.91
C GLN A 89 10.29 7.41 7.88
N ARG A 90 10.98 6.86 8.86
CA ARG A 90 12.44 6.82 8.97
C ARG A 90 12.98 5.46 8.53
N ASP A 91 12.70 5.09 7.27
CA ASP A 91 12.84 3.73 6.74
C ASP A 91 14.27 3.18 6.83
N ALA A 92 15.31 4.01 6.57
CA ALA A 92 16.71 3.58 6.70
C ALA A 92 17.04 3.15 8.14
N GLN A 93 16.64 3.95 9.12
CA GLN A 93 16.88 3.66 10.53
C GLN A 93 16.05 2.44 10.99
N ALA A 94 14.82 2.30 10.48
CA ALA A 94 13.97 1.15 10.75
C ALA A 94 14.61 -0.15 10.25
N ARG A 95 15.20 -0.14 9.05
CA ARG A 95 15.91 -1.28 8.47
C ARG A 95 17.10 -1.70 9.35
N LEU A 96 17.91 -0.75 9.80
CA LEU A 96 19.04 -1.04 10.67
C LEU A 96 18.60 -1.63 12.02
N ALA A 97 17.57 -1.06 12.65
CA ALA A 97 17.03 -1.57 13.91
C ALA A 97 16.44 -2.98 13.76
N ALA A 98 15.68 -3.23 12.68
CA ALA A 98 15.12 -4.55 12.37
C ALA A 98 16.22 -5.59 12.09
N ALA A 99 17.27 -5.23 11.36
CA ALA A 99 18.41 -6.12 11.10
C ALA A 99 19.14 -6.49 12.40
N ARG A 100 19.38 -5.51 13.30
CA ARG A 100 19.97 -5.78 14.62
C ARG A 100 19.07 -6.71 15.45
N ALA A 101 17.76 -6.43 15.52
CA ALA A 101 16.82 -7.28 16.23
C ALA A 101 16.81 -8.72 15.70
N SER A 102 16.85 -8.88 14.36
CA SER A 102 16.91 -10.21 13.72
C SER A 102 18.20 -10.96 14.03
N ALA A 103 19.34 -10.27 14.06
CA ALA A 103 20.66 -10.85 14.33
C ALA A 103 20.76 -11.46 15.76
N LEU A 104 19.97 -10.96 16.70
CA LEU A 104 19.86 -11.51 18.07
C LEU A 104 19.04 -12.81 18.14
N ALA A 105 18.56 -13.31 17.00
CA ALA A 105 17.80 -14.55 16.86
C ALA A 105 16.64 -14.70 17.86
N PRO A 106 15.71 -13.73 17.96
CA PRO A 106 14.66 -13.73 18.96
C PRO A 106 13.77 -14.98 18.87
N GLY A 107 13.30 -15.46 20.03
CA GLY A 107 12.33 -16.57 20.13
C GLY A 107 10.90 -16.10 20.41
N ASP A 108 10.73 -14.86 20.88
CA ASP A 108 9.42 -14.31 21.21
C ASP A 108 8.57 -14.06 19.95
N ALA A 109 7.31 -14.54 19.99
CA ALA A 109 6.41 -14.50 18.84
C ALA A 109 6.05 -13.08 18.40
N LEU A 110 5.83 -12.16 19.35
CA LEU A 110 5.50 -10.77 19.05
C LEU A 110 6.69 -10.02 18.45
N VAL A 111 7.89 -10.29 18.95
CA VAL A 111 9.14 -9.71 18.40
C VAL A 111 9.34 -10.17 16.96
N LEU A 112 9.17 -11.48 16.69
CA LEU A 112 9.27 -12.07 15.35
C LEU A 112 8.26 -11.45 14.38
N ASP A 113 6.99 -11.36 14.78
CA ASP A 113 5.92 -10.76 13.96
C ASP A 113 6.18 -9.28 13.71
N THR A 114 6.60 -8.53 14.74
CA THR A 114 6.92 -7.11 14.61
C THR A 114 8.05 -6.86 13.60
N ILE A 115 9.14 -7.62 13.69
CA ILE A 115 10.24 -7.53 12.71
C ILE A 115 9.73 -7.90 11.32
N GLY A 116 8.94 -8.97 11.20
CA GLY A 116 8.32 -9.39 9.94
C GLY A 116 7.46 -8.28 9.31
N CYS A 117 6.62 -7.63 10.10
CA CYS A 117 5.81 -6.47 9.65
C CYS A 117 6.67 -5.29 9.18
N VAL A 118 7.76 -4.98 9.89
CA VAL A 118 8.71 -3.93 9.49
C VAL A 118 9.37 -4.27 8.16
N LEU A 119 9.89 -5.50 7.98
CA LEU A 119 10.53 -5.93 6.74
C LEU A 119 9.53 -5.92 5.57
N ALA A 120 8.31 -6.45 5.77
CA ALA A 120 7.26 -6.43 4.76
C ALA A 120 6.91 -4.99 4.33
N ARG A 121 6.81 -4.06 5.29
CA ARG A 121 6.57 -2.63 5.00
C ARG A 121 7.72 -1.97 4.24
N LEU A 122 8.95 -2.44 4.45
CA LEU A 122 10.15 -2.01 3.72
C LEU A 122 10.34 -2.74 2.37
N GLY A 123 9.36 -3.56 1.95
CA GLY A 123 9.40 -4.33 0.70
C GLY A 123 10.21 -5.63 0.76
N ASP A 124 10.83 -5.95 1.89
CA ASP A 124 11.57 -7.21 2.08
C ASP A 124 10.62 -8.33 2.53
N HIS A 125 9.75 -8.75 1.61
CA HIS A 125 8.82 -9.85 1.86
C HIS A 125 9.53 -11.21 2.01
N GLY A 126 10.72 -11.37 1.39
CA GLY A 126 11.54 -12.58 1.50
C GLY A 126 12.06 -12.78 2.92
N GLY A 127 12.58 -11.72 3.53
CA GLY A 127 13.02 -11.72 4.92
C GLY A 127 11.87 -11.82 5.93
N ALA A 128 10.69 -11.27 5.59
CA ALA A 128 9.52 -11.28 6.46
C ALA A 128 8.87 -12.68 6.60
N LEU A 129 8.76 -13.43 5.50
CA LEU A 129 8.03 -14.72 5.47
C LEU A 129 8.50 -15.74 6.52
N PRO A 130 9.79 -16.03 6.67
CA PRO A 130 10.26 -16.98 7.68
C PRO A 130 10.03 -16.51 9.12
N LEU A 131 10.02 -15.18 9.37
CA LEU A 131 9.74 -14.63 10.68
C LEU A 131 8.27 -14.81 11.06
N PHE A 132 7.34 -14.56 10.13
CA PHE A 132 5.93 -14.85 10.34
C PHE A 132 5.66 -16.34 10.59
N ALA A 133 6.34 -17.24 9.85
CA ALA A 133 6.22 -18.67 10.08
C ALA A 133 6.65 -19.05 11.50
N ARG A 134 7.79 -18.50 11.98
CA ARG A 134 8.28 -18.72 13.35
C ARG A 134 7.35 -18.11 14.41
N ALA A 135 6.79 -16.94 14.17
CA ALA A 135 5.82 -16.31 15.07
C ALA A 135 4.58 -17.19 15.27
N VAL A 136 4.03 -17.73 14.16
CA VAL A 136 2.89 -18.67 14.23
C VAL A 136 3.27 -19.97 14.93
N ALA A 137 4.49 -20.50 14.71
CA ALA A 137 4.95 -21.71 15.39
C ALA A 137 5.09 -21.50 16.91
N ALA A 138 5.57 -20.32 17.33
CA ALA A 138 5.73 -19.97 18.76
C ALA A 138 4.40 -19.62 19.44
N SER A 139 3.43 -19.05 18.73
CA SER A 139 2.11 -18.70 19.26
C SER A 139 1.00 -19.00 18.24
N PRO A 140 0.63 -20.29 18.10
CA PRO A 140 -0.30 -20.74 17.05
C PRO A 140 -1.74 -20.25 17.24
N ASP A 141 -2.08 -19.71 18.39
CA ASP A 141 -3.42 -19.26 18.73
C ASP A 141 -3.66 -17.77 18.43
N THR A 142 -2.59 -17.04 18.13
CA THR A 142 -2.68 -15.59 17.84
C THR A 142 -3.12 -15.37 16.39
N LEU A 143 -4.36 -14.91 16.21
CA LEU A 143 -4.97 -14.72 14.88
C LEU A 143 -4.24 -13.70 14.03
N SER A 144 -3.72 -12.62 14.62
CA SER A 144 -2.96 -11.61 13.89
C SER A 144 -1.68 -12.16 13.25
N PHE A 145 -0.95 -13.04 13.96
CA PHE A 145 0.25 -13.69 13.41
C PHE A 145 -0.10 -14.61 12.23
N ARG A 146 -1.19 -15.39 12.37
CA ARG A 146 -1.68 -16.22 11.27
C ARG A 146 -2.09 -15.38 10.06
N PHE A 147 -2.76 -14.25 10.30
CA PHE A 147 -3.16 -13.34 9.23
C PHE A 147 -1.95 -12.78 8.47
N ASN A 148 -0.92 -12.29 9.18
CA ASN A 148 0.30 -11.78 8.59
C ASN A 148 1.04 -12.86 7.79
N TYR A 149 1.13 -14.07 8.33
CA TYR A 149 1.72 -15.21 7.64
C TYR A 149 0.93 -15.60 6.39
N ALA A 150 -0.39 -15.74 6.48
CA ALA A 150 -1.27 -16.07 5.35
C ALA A 150 -1.17 -15.03 4.23
N SER A 151 -1.20 -13.74 4.58
CA SER A 151 -1.06 -12.63 3.62
C SER A 151 0.30 -12.69 2.91
N SER A 152 1.38 -12.91 3.66
CA SER A 152 2.72 -13.05 3.11
C SER A 152 2.82 -14.26 2.17
N LEU A 153 2.27 -15.42 2.53
CA LEU A 153 2.19 -16.60 1.66
C LEU A 153 1.46 -16.30 0.35
N GLY A 154 0.36 -15.54 0.42
CA GLY A 154 -0.41 -15.10 -0.75
C GLY A 154 0.44 -14.26 -1.72
N PHE A 155 1.30 -13.37 -1.23
CA PHE A 155 2.22 -12.58 -2.06
C PHE A 155 3.23 -13.43 -2.83
N PHE A 156 3.57 -14.61 -2.31
CA PHE A 156 4.42 -15.59 -3.00
C PHE A 156 3.63 -16.59 -3.86
N GLY A 157 2.30 -16.47 -3.95
CA GLY A 157 1.44 -17.38 -4.71
C GLY A 157 1.21 -18.74 -4.04
N LYS A 158 1.57 -18.89 -2.75
CA LYS A 158 1.40 -20.12 -1.96
C LYS A 158 -0.04 -20.24 -1.43
N ALA A 159 -1.01 -20.32 -2.37
CA ALA A 159 -2.43 -20.24 -2.04
C ALA A 159 -2.92 -21.34 -1.10
N ALA A 160 -2.43 -22.59 -1.25
CA ALA A 160 -2.84 -23.69 -0.38
C ALA A 160 -2.38 -23.49 1.07
N GLU A 161 -1.12 -23.06 1.25
CA GLU A 161 -0.56 -22.79 2.58
C GLU A 161 -1.28 -21.58 3.24
N ALA A 162 -1.53 -20.51 2.47
CA ALA A 162 -2.29 -19.36 2.93
C ALA A 162 -3.72 -19.74 3.34
N GLY A 163 -4.41 -20.57 2.53
CA GLY A 163 -5.75 -21.07 2.82
C GLY A 163 -5.81 -21.85 4.13
N ALA A 164 -4.83 -22.70 4.39
CA ALA A 164 -4.74 -23.44 5.66
C ALA A 164 -4.64 -22.51 6.88
N GLN A 165 -3.93 -21.38 6.76
CA GLN A 165 -3.87 -20.39 7.85
C GLN A 165 -5.21 -19.68 8.06
N TYR A 166 -5.88 -19.27 6.98
CA TYR A 166 -7.20 -18.65 7.08
C TYR A 166 -8.26 -19.60 7.64
N GLU A 167 -8.26 -20.88 7.23
CA GLU A 167 -9.16 -21.90 7.81
C GLU A 167 -8.90 -22.09 9.31
N ALA A 168 -7.64 -22.13 9.73
CA ALA A 168 -7.30 -22.20 11.15
C ALA A 168 -7.78 -20.97 11.94
N MET A 169 -7.82 -19.77 11.32
CA MET A 169 -8.41 -18.57 11.92
C MET A 169 -9.93 -18.70 12.03
N ILE A 170 -10.62 -19.17 10.98
CA ILE A 170 -12.08 -19.37 10.96
C ILE A 170 -12.50 -20.42 11.97
N ALA A 171 -11.74 -21.50 12.14
CA ALA A 171 -12.01 -22.53 13.13
C ALA A 171 -12.00 -22.00 14.57
N ARG A 172 -11.23 -20.95 14.88
CA ARG A 172 -11.20 -20.27 16.18
C ARG A 172 -12.20 -19.15 16.32
N ASP A 173 -12.42 -18.42 15.25
CA ASP A 173 -13.35 -17.31 15.17
C ASP A 173 -14.13 -17.38 13.84
N ARG A 174 -15.26 -18.07 13.88
CA ARG A 174 -16.11 -18.31 12.70
C ARG A 174 -16.67 -17.04 12.05
N PHE A 175 -16.58 -15.90 12.72
CA PHE A 175 -17.07 -14.61 12.24
C PHE A 175 -15.96 -13.69 11.75
N ASN A 176 -14.71 -14.17 11.71
CA ASN A 176 -13.54 -13.37 11.35
C ASN A 176 -13.59 -12.90 9.89
N GLY A 177 -13.98 -11.65 9.66
CA GLY A 177 -14.11 -11.08 8.31
C GLY A 177 -12.79 -11.01 7.53
N GLN A 178 -11.64 -10.87 8.20
CA GLN A 178 -10.33 -10.89 7.53
C GLN A 178 -10.03 -12.26 6.92
N ALA A 179 -10.31 -13.33 7.68
CA ALA A 179 -10.05 -14.69 7.24
C ALA A 179 -11.00 -15.09 6.10
N HIS A 180 -12.30 -14.77 6.20
CA HIS A 180 -13.27 -15.02 5.14
C HIS A 180 -12.91 -14.29 3.85
N TYR A 181 -12.57 -13.01 3.90
CA TYR A 181 -12.15 -12.25 2.73
C TYR A 181 -10.81 -12.77 2.18
N GLY A 182 -9.88 -13.12 3.06
CA GLY A 182 -8.60 -13.70 2.68
C GLY A 182 -8.77 -14.96 1.85
N ILE A 183 -9.54 -15.95 2.35
CA ILE A 183 -9.72 -17.23 1.66
C ILE A 183 -10.52 -17.08 0.35
N ALA A 184 -11.56 -16.24 0.32
CA ALA A 184 -12.33 -15.95 -0.89
C ALA A 184 -11.45 -15.34 -2.00
N SER A 185 -10.42 -14.57 -1.61
CA SER A 185 -9.52 -13.87 -2.55
C SER A 185 -8.37 -14.73 -3.08
N LEU A 186 -8.06 -15.89 -2.46
CA LEU A 186 -6.91 -16.70 -2.84
C LEU A 186 -7.07 -17.40 -4.18
N THR A 187 -8.26 -17.91 -4.48
CA THR A 187 -8.52 -18.69 -5.70
C THR A 187 -9.92 -18.41 -6.21
N ARG A 188 -10.15 -18.72 -7.49
CA ARG A 188 -11.50 -18.71 -8.05
C ARG A 188 -12.32 -19.85 -7.43
N GLN A 189 -13.51 -19.54 -6.96
CA GLN A 189 -14.45 -20.50 -6.40
C GLN A 189 -15.28 -21.17 -7.50
N THR A 190 -15.91 -22.31 -7.16
CA THR A 190 -16.78 -23.09 -8.05
C THR A 190 -18.07 -23.47 -7.31
N HIS A 191 -19.10 -23.91 -8.03
CA HIS A 191 -20.36 -24.34 -7.42
C HIS A 191 -20.18 -25.48 -6.41
N THR A 192 -19.18 -26.34 -6.61
CA THR A 192 -18.89 -27.47 -5.70
C THR A 192 -17.89 -27.12 -4.60
N ARG A 193 -17.19 -25.98 -4.71
CA ARG A 193 -16.20 -25.52 -3.75
C ARG A 193 -16.31 -24.01 -3.58
N ASN A 194 -17.13 -23.59 -2.64
CA ASN A 194 -17.30 -22.21 -2.22
C ASN A 194 -17.63 -22.15 -0.73
N HIS A 195 -17.70 -20.94 -0.20
CA HIS A 195 -17.91 -20.70 1.23
C HIS A 195 -19.09 -19.74 1.50
N ILE A 196 -19.93 -19.48 0.48
CA ILE A 196 -21.03 -18.50 0.52
C ILE A 196 -21.89 -18.69 1.75
N ALA A 197 -22.41 -19.90 1.96
CA ALA A 197 -23.34 -20.17 3.06
C ALA A 197 -22.75 -19.81 4.45
N ARG A 198 -21.47 -20.11 4.69
CA ARG A 198 -20.83 -19.75 5.97
C ARG A 198 -20.50 -18.26 6.08
N ILE A 199 -20.17 -17.59 4.95
CA ILE A 199 -19.92 -16.15 4.91
C ILE A 199 -21.21 -15.39 5.19
N GLU A 200 -22.30 -15.73 4.52
CA GLU A 200 -23.62 -15.11 4.72
C GLU A 200 -24.15 -15.32 6.15
N ALA A 201 -23.94 -16.51 6.73
CA ALA A 201 -24.27 -16.76 8.12
C ALA A 201 -23.44 -15.93 9.11
N ALA A 202 -22.24 -15.47 8.71
CA ALA A 202 -21.39 -14.61 9.55
C ALA A 202 -21.76 -13.12 9.47
N ILE A 203 -22.37 -12.65 8.37
CA ILE A 203 -22.71 -11.22 8.16
C ILE A 203 -23.55 -10.64 9.31
N PRO A 204 -24.68 -11.27 9.76
CA PRO A 204 -25.50 -10.72 10.85
C PRO A 204 -24.78 -10.66 12.20
N ALA A 205 -23.69 -11.42 12.35
CA ALA A 205 -22.91 -11.50 13.58
C ALA A 205 -21.63 -10.63 13.54
N ALA A 206 -21.48 -9.78 12.51
CA ALA A 206 -20.36 -8.85 12.41
C ALA A 206 -20.30 -7.91 13.64
N ARG A 207 -19.18 -7.91 14.35
CA ARG A 207 -19.00 -7.19 15.62
C ARG A 207 -18.65 -5.71 15.43
N ASN A 208 -18.19 -5.36 14.24
CA ASN A 208 -17.77 -4.01 13.90
C ASN A 208 -17.89 -3.76 12.38
N HIS A 209 -17.78 -2.49 12.01
CA HIS A 209 -17.88 -2.06 10.62
C HIS A 209 -16.88 -2.75 9.68
N ALA A 210 -15.64 -2.93 10.11
CA ALA A 210 -14.61 -3.54 9.27
C ALA A 210 -14.91 -5.03 8.97
N GLU A 211 -15.45 -5.77 9.95
CA GLU A 211 -15.92 -7.15 9.72
C GLU A 211 -17.11 -7.19 8.76
N PHE A 212 -18.11 -6.32 8.98
CA PHE A 212 -19.26 -6.21 8.08
C PHE A 212 -18.82 -5.99 6.63
N VAL A 213 -17.97 -5.01 6.38
CA VAL A 213 -17.48 -4.72 5.04
C VAL A 213 -16.73 -5.92 4.45
N ARG A 214 -15.81 -6.52 5.19
CA ARG A 214 -15.01 -7.66 4.69
C ARG A 214 -15.84 -8.88 4.38
N LEU A 215 -16.84 -9.20 5.19
CA LEU A 215 -17.76 -10.33 4.95
C LEU A 215 -18.59 -10.12 3.69
N HIS A 216 -19.13 -8.92 3.50
CA HIS A 216 -19.84 -8.59 2.26
C HIS A 216 -18.94 -8.67 1.02
N TYR A 217 -17.69 -8.16 1.09
CA TYR A 217 -16.74 -8.30 -0.01
C TYR A 217 -16.33 -9.76 -0.27
N ALA A 218 -16.25 -10.60 0.77
CA ALA A 218 -16.01 -12.02 0.62
C ALA A 218 -17.17 -12.72 -0.11
N ALA A 219 -18.42 -12.45 0.30
CA ALA A 219 -19.61 -12.97 -0.35
C ALA A 219 -19.69 -12.50 -1.81
N ALA A 220 -19.50 -11.21 -2.06
CA ALA A 220 -19.51 -10.63 -3.40
C ALA A 220 -18.49 -11.31 -4.33
N LYS A 221 -17.27 -11.57 -3.83
CA LYS A 221 -16.21 -12.23 -4.61
C LYS A 221 -16.60 -13.65 -4.99
N GLU A 222 -17.17 -14.39 -4.07
CA GLU A 222 -17.58 -15.78 -4.36
C GLU A 222 -18.80 -15.85 -5.29
N HIS A 223 -19.81 -14.97 -5.10
CA HIS A 223 -20.93 -14.86 -6.05
C HIS A 223 -20.45 -14.47 -7.46
N GLU A 224 -19.53 -13.49 -7.57
CA GLU A 224 -18.94 -13.13 -8.87
C GLU A 224 -18.22 -14.33 -9.53
N ASP A 225 -17.51 -15.13 -8.76
CA ASP A 225 -16.82 -16.33 -9.28
C ASP A 225 -17.80 -17.37 -9.84
N LEU A 226 -18.98 -17.49 -9.23
CA LEU A 226 -20.05 -18.39 -9.65
C LEU A 226 -20.92 -17.83 -10.80
N GLY A 227 -20.71 -16.56 -11.18
CA GLY A 227 -21.47 -15.87 -12.21
C GLY A 227 -22.79 -15.26 -11.75
N ASP A 228 -23.05 -15.22 -10.44
CA ASP A 228 -24.21 -14.57 -9.84
C ASP A 228 -23.93 -13.07 -9.66
N SER A 229 -24.07 -12.32 -10.74
CA SER A 229 -23.75 -10.88 -10.75
C SER A 229 -24.70 -10.06 -9.88
N ASP A 230 -25.96 -10.44 -9.74
CA ASP A 230 -26.95 -9.70 -8.96
C ASP A 230 -26.65 -9.80 -7.46
N ALA A 231 -26.40 -11.01 -6.95
CA ALA A 231 -26.00 -11.19 -5.56
C ALA A 231 -24.64 -10.55 -5.27
N ALA A 232 -23.66 -10.69 -6.17
CA ALA A 232 -22.36 -10.03 -6.05
C ALA A 232 -22.52 -8.51 -5.92
N PHE A 233 -23.33 -7.91 -6.78
CA PHE A 233 -23.59 -6.46 -6.72
C PHE A 233 -24.31 -6.04 -5.43
N ALA A 234 -25.32 -6.78 -4.99
CA ALA A 234 -26.05 -6.49 -3.77
C ALA A 234 -25.12 -6.42 -2.55
N HIS A 235 -24.20 -7.39 -2.42
CA HIS A 235 -23.21 -7.39 -1.35
C HIS A 235 -22.23 -6.22 -1.45
N LEU A 236 -21.71 -5.91 -2.65
CA LEU A 236 -20.82 -4.75 -2.85
C LEU A 236 -21.54 -3.43 -2.53
N ALA A 237 -22.79 -3.27 -2.98
CA ALA A 237 -23.58 -2.08 -2.72
C ALA A 237 -23.82 -1.86 -1.23
N ALA A 238 -24.15 -2.92 -0.47
CA ALA A 238 -24.33 -2.87 0.97
C ALA A 238 -23.05 -2.43 1.71
N ALA A 239 -21.92 -3.07 1.40
CA ALA A 239 -20.63 -2.74 1.99
C ALA A 239 -20.18 -1.32 1.68
N ASN A 240 -20.23 -0.94 0.40
CA ASN A 240 -19.76 0.35 -0.09
C ASN A 240 -20.63 1.50 0.42
N HIS A 241 -21.95 1.33 0.42
CA HIS A 241 -22.87 2.33 1.00
C HIS A 241 -22.57 2.59 2.48
N ALA A 242 -22.42 1.52 3.27
CA ALA A 242 -22.10 1.64 4.69
C ALA A 242 -20.74 2.32 4.91
N HIS A 243 -19.72 1.97 4.11
CA HIS A 243 -18.39 2.54 4.28
C HIS A 243 -18.32 4.00 3.80
N LYS A 244 -18.95 4.33 2.67
CA LYS A 244 -19.06 5.71 2.18
C LYS A 244 -19.71 6.63 3.23
N ALA A 245 -20.78 6.17 3.87
CA ALA A 245 -21.44 6.92 4.94
C ALA A 245 -20.50 7.19 6.12
N GLN A 246 -19.66 6.22 6.49
CA GLN A 246 -18.71 6.36 7.61
C GLN A 246 -17.57 7.34 7.31
N ILE A 247 -16.99 7.30 6.09
CA ILE A 247 -15.84 8.15 5.75
C ILE A 247 -16.23 9.57 5.34
N GLY A 248 -17.50 9.80 4.98
CA GLY A 248 -18.00 11.12 4.59
C GLY A 248 -17.34 11.69 3.33
N TYR A 249 -16.97 10.83 2.37
CA TYR A 249 -16.31 11.23 1.12
C TYR A 249 -17.12 12.28 0.33
N ARG A 250 -16.42 13.23 -0.28
CA ARG A 250 -17.00 14.30 -1.10
C ARG A 250 -16.17 14.51 -2.36
N ALA A 251 -16.71 14.18 -3.52
CA ALA A 251 -16.05 14.33 -4.82
C ALA A 251 -15.54 15.76 -5.11
N LYS A 252 -16.20 16.79 -4.58
CA LYS A 252 -15.76 18.19 -4.72
C LYS A 252 -14.37 18.47 -4.13
N THR A 253 -13.92 17.67 -3.16
CA THR A 253 -12.58 17.81 -2.57
C THR A 253 -11.51 17.41 -3.58
N ASP A 254 -11.72 16.29 -4.28
CA ASP A 254 -10.80 15.84 -5.33
C ASP A 254 -10.83 16.77 -6.56
N ALA A 255 -12.02 17.28 -6.92
CA ALA A 255 -12.14 18.27 -7.99
C ALA A 255 -11.35 19.55 -7.68
N ALA A 256 -11.45 20.06 -6.45
CA ALA A 256 -10.68 21.22 -6.02
C ALA A 256 -9.17 20.96 -6.03
N LEU A 257 -8.74 19.75 -5.64
CA LEU A 257 -7.34 19.34 -5.69
C LEU A 257 -6.80 19.33 -7.14
N VAL A 258 -7.52 18.68 -8.05
CA VAL A 258 -7.13 18.61 -9.48
C VAL A 258 -7.08 20.01 -10.10
N GLN A 259 -8.07 20.86 -9.81
CA GLN A 259 -8.07 22.24 -10.27
C GLN A 259 -6.86 23.02 -9.72
N ALA A 260 -6.53 22.88 -8.45
CA ALA A 260 -5.36 23.52 -7.86
C ALA A 260 -4.04 23.08 -8.51
N LEU A 261 -3.89 21.77 -8.80
CA LEU A 261 -2.73 21.26 -9.54
C LEU A 261 -2.62 21.87 -10.94
N ARG A 262 -3.71 21.86 -11.71
CA ARG A 262 -3.73 22.44 -13.07
C ARG A 262 -3.34 23.90 -13.04
N SER A 263 -4.06 24.72 -12.26
CA SER A 263 -3.82 26.17 -12.17
C SER A 263 -2.39 26.50 -11.74
N SER A 264 -1.81 25.69 -10.83
CA SER A 264 -0.43 25.89 -10.41
C SER A 264 0.58 25.59 -11.53
N PHE A 265 0.40 24.50 -12.26
CA PHE A 265 1.32 24.10 -13.33
C PHE A 265 1.03 24.74 -14.70
N GLU A 266 -0.04 25.52 -14.88
CA GLU A 266 -0.25 26.37 -16.06
C GLU A 266 0.85 27.44 -16.18
N GLY A 267 1.27 28.01 -15.06
CA GLY A 267 2.36 28.99 -15.01
C GLY A 267 3.75 28.35 -15.16
N PRO A 268 4.70 29.06 -15.78
CA PRO A 268 6.08 28.58 -15.91
C PRO A 268 6.83 28.58 -14.57
N ASP A 269 6.45 29.46 -13.64
CA ASP A 269 7.24 29.78 -12.44
C ASP A 269 6.90 28.89 -11.23
N TYR A 270 5.81 28.13 -11.28
CA TYR A 270 5.46 27.23 -10.18
C TYR A 270 6.38 26.03 -10.14
N PHE A 271 7.00 25.73 -9.01
CA PHE A 271 7.98 24.64 -8.83
C PHE A 271 9.06 24.69 -9.92
N ALA A 272 9.55 25.90 -10.21
CA ALA A 272 10.55 26.16 -11.23
C ALA A 272 11.97 26.01 -10.68
N GLY A 273 12.93 25.77 -11.59
CA GLY A 273 14.35 25.65 -11.26
C GLY A 273 14.99 24.38 -11.80
N PRO A 274 16.28 24.16 -11.49
CA PRO A 274 16.99 22.99 -11.99
C PRO A 274 16.49 21.70 -11.36
N GLY A 275 16.23 20.69 -12.19
CA GLY A 275 16.00 19.32 -11.77
C GLY A 275 17.31 18.54 -11.63
N LEU A 276 17.22 17.26 -11.33
CA LEU A 276 18.34 16.33 -11.28
C LEU A 276 18.44 15.58 -12.61
N THR A 277 19.49 15.86 -13.40
CA THR A 277 19.69 15.29 -14.75
C THR A 277 20.44 13.96 -14.75
N ASP A 278 21.14 13.65 -13.65
CA ASP A 278 21.98 12.45 -13.56
C ASP A 278 21.16 11.18 -13.24
N ALA A 279 19.86 11.33 -13.02
CA ALA A 279 18.94 10.22 -12.74
C ALA A 279 17.76 10.25 -13.71
N ALA A 280 17.37 9.07 -14.18
CA ALA A 280 16.29 8.91 -15.13
C ALA A 280 15.34 7.77 -14.70
N PRO A 281 14.63 7.92 -13.58
CA PRO A 281 13.71 6.89 -13.10
C PRO A 281 12.52 6.72 -14.05
N ILE A 282 11.92 5.52 -13.99
CA ILE A 282 10.69 5.18 -14.71
C ILE A 282 9.55 5.22 -13.68
N PHE A 283 8.45 5.86 -14.04
CA PHE A 283 7.23 5.89 -13.22
C PHE A 283 6.08 5.23 -13.97
N VAL A 284 5.41 4.26 -13.35
CA VAL A 284 4.16 3.69 -13.85
C VAL A 284 3.02 4.21 -13.01
N VAL A 285 2.13 4.94 -13.66
CA VAL A 285 1.01 5.65 -13.04
C VAL A 285 -0.33 5.29 -13.71
N GLY A 286 -1.44 5.72 -13.15
CA GLY A 286 -2.78 5.49 -13.66
C GLY A 286 -3.80 5.40 -12.54
N LEU A 287 -5.03 5.02 -12.86
CA LEU A 287 -5.96 4.67 -11.78
C LEU A 287 -5.58 3.32 -11.16
N PRO A 288 -5.90 3.10 -9.89
CA PRO A 288 -5.81 1.77 -9.30
C PRO A 288 -6.60 0.75 -10.11
N ARG A 289 -6.14 -0.50 -10.13
CA ARG A 289 -6.85 -1.63 -10.78
C ARG A 289 -7.00 -1.53 -12.31
N THR A 290 -6.19 -0.71 -12.96
CA THR A 290 -6.16 -0.58 -14.44
C THR A 290 -5.10 -1.48 -15.11
N GLY A 291 -4.30 -2.24 -14.34
CA GLY A 291 -3.26 -3.13 -14.88
C GLY A 291 -1.83 -2.60 -14.70
N THR A 292 -1.62 -1.56 -13.89
CA THR A 292 -0.27 -1.00 -13.61
C THR A 292 0.73 -2.05 -13.10
N THR A 293 0.28 -3.07 -12.36
CA THR A 293 1.13 -4.20 -11.94
C THR A 293 1.57 -5.07 -13.12
N LEU A 294 0.78 -5.19 -14.19
CA LEU A 294 1.18 -5.91 -15.40
C LEU A 294 2.35 -5.18 -16.09
N VAL A 295 2.24 -3.87 -16.26
CA VAL A 295 3.31 -3.04 -16.86
C VAL A 295 4.57 -3.06 -15.99
N ASP A 296 4.42 -2.97 -14.68
CA ASP A 296 5.53 -3.11 -13.73
C ASP A 296 6.27 -4.45 -13.92
N ARG A 297 5.55 -5.56 -14.05
CA ARG A 297 6.14 -6.90 -14.24
C ARG A 297 6.81 -7.05 -15.60
N ILE A 298 6.22 -6.51 -16.67
CA ILE A 298 6.83 -6.50 -18.01
C ILE A 298 8.16 -5.75 -17.97
N LEU A 299 8.20 -4.56 -17.39
CA LEU A 299 9.41 -3.76 -17.27
C LEU A 299 10.43 -4.41 -16.32
N ALA A 300 9.99 -4.98 -15.20
CA ALA A 300 10.85 -5.62 -14.22
C ALA A 300 11.50 -6.92 -14.73
N ALA A 301 10.97 -7.51 -15.82
CA ALA A 301 11.61 -8.63 -16.49
C ALA A 301 12.85 -8.22 -17.29
N HIS A 302 13.01 -6.92 -17.60
CA HIS A 302 14.18 -6.40 -18.29
C HIS A 302 15.40 -6.33 -17.35
N PRO A 303 16.59 -6.85 -17.73
CA PRO A 303 17.76 -6.92 -16.84
C PRO A 303 18.27 -5.56 -16.36
N MET A 304 18.00 -4.49 -17.12
CA MET A 304 18.39 -3.13 -16.77
C MET A 304 17.31 -2.37 -15.99
N VAL A 305 16.26 -3.04 -15.50
CA VAL A 305 15.19 -2.41 -14.72
C VAL A 305 15.09 -3.04 -13.35
N ARG A 306 15.04 -2.20 -12.32
CA ARG A 306 14.72 -2.61 -10.95
C ARG A 306 13.40 -2.01 -10.52
N SER A 307 12.38 -2.86 -10.38
CA SER A 307 11.12 -2.44 -9.76
C SER A 307 11.27 -2.26 -8.26
N LEU A 308 10.71 -1.16 -7.77
CA LEU A 308 10.65 -0.79 -6.35
C LEU A 308 9.24 -1.00 -5.78
N GLY A 309 8.31 -1.48 -6.61
CA GLY A 309 6.90 -1.61 -6.23
C GLY A 309 6.20 -0.27 -6.04
N GLU A 310 5.26 -0.21 -5.09
CA GLU A 310 4.47 1.00 -4.79
C GLU A 310 5.15 1.85 -3.72
N LEU A 311 5.85 2.91 -4.15
CA LEU A 311 6.52 3.83 -3.26
C LEU A 311 5.69 5.09 -3.01
N GLN A 312 5.61 5.52 -1.77
CA GLN A 312 5.10 6.85 -1.41
C GLN A 312 6.22 7.90 -1.35
N ALA A 313 7.38 7.61 -1.95
CA ALA A 313 8.57 8.44 -1.83
C ALA A 313 8.37 9.84 -2.44
N MET A 314 7.76 9.95 -3.63
CA MET A 314 7.49 11.23 -4.28
C MET A 314 6.44 12.05 -3.51
N PRO A 315 5.25 11.51 -3.17
CA PRO A 315 4.30 12.19 -2.31
C PRO A 315 4.90 12.74 -1.03
N LEU A 316 5.71 11.94 -0.36
CA LEU A 316 6.33 12.32 0.91
C LEU A 316 7.47 13.32 0.77
N ALA A 317 8.24 13.27 -0.31
CA ALA A 317 9.26 14.28 -0.60
C ALA A 317 8.63 15.67 -0.75
N VAL A 318 7.58 15.78 -1.58
CA VAL A 318 6.83 17.04 -1.75
C VAL A 318 6.22 17.50 -0.42
N LYS A 319 5.55 16.58 0.31
CA LYS A 319 4.91 16.91 1.58
C LYS A 319 5.88 17.43 2.63
N ARG A 320 7.02 16.76 2.81
CA ARG A 320 8.03 17.14 3.82
C ARG A 320 8.64 18.50 3.52
N LEU A 321 9.05 18.70 2.27
CA LEU A 321 9.72 19.94 1.88
C LEU A 321 8.77 21.13 1.82
N SER A 322 7.48 20.92 1.51
CA SER A 322 6.48 22.01 1.54
C SER A 322 6.17 22.54 2.94
N HIS A 323 6.63 21.84 3.99
CA HIS A 323 6.33 22.17 5.41
C HIS A 323 4.84 22.40 5.70
N SER A 324 3.96 21.82 4.87
CA SER A 324 2.52 21.95 5.04
C SER A 324 2.06 21.33 6.37
N PRO A 325 1.34 22.06 7.23
CA PRO A 325 0.85 21.56 8.51
C PRO A 325 -0.35 20.61 8.37
N SER A 326 -0.92 20.50 7.18
CA SER A 326 -2.03 19.62 6.89
C SER A 326 -1.71 18.15 7.18
N ARG A 327 -2.72 17.39 7.60
CA ARG A 327 -2.61 15.93 7.75
C ARG A 327 -2.70 15.17 6.43
N MET A 328 -3.23 15.82 5.38
CA MET A 328 -3.31 15.22 4.04
C MET A 328 -1.93 15.26 3.36
N VAL A 329 -1.61 14.22 2.61
CA VAL A 329 -0.32 14.15 1.89
C VAL A 329 -0.30 15.14 0.72
N LEU A 330 -1.44 15.30 0.04
CA LEU A 330 -1.62 16.31 -1.00
C LEU A 330 -2.94 17.06 -0.80
N ASP A 331 -2.86 18.37 -0.75
CA ASP A 331 -3.98 19.31 -0.69
C ASP A 331 -3.54 20.71 -1.14
N ALA A 332 -4.46 21.64 -1.13
CA ALA A 332 -4.18 23.02 -1.55
C ALA A 332 -3.03 23.68 -0.76
N GLN A 333 -2.87 23.37 0.55
CA GLN A 333 -1.78 23.91 1.36
C GLN A 333 -0.43 23.31 0.96
N THR A 334 -0.37 22.01 0.70
CA THR A 334 0.83 21.33 0.19
C THR A 334 1.21 21.85 -1.19
N ILE A 335 0.23 22.04 -2.08
CA ILE A 335 0.44 22.61 -3.41
C ILE A 335 0.97 24.03 -3.31
N ALA A 336 0.36 24.89 -2.49
CA ALA A 336 0.83 26.26 -2.29
C ALA A 336 2.25 26.32 -1.72
N GLY A 337 2.56 25.49 -0.71
CA GLY A 337 3.91 25.39 -0.12
C GLY A 337 4.95 24.86 -1.11
N ALA A 338 4.55 24.06 -2.07
CA ALA A 338 5.46 23.52 -3.08
C ALA A 338 5.91 24.56 -4.14
N ALA A 339 5.28 25.72 -4.22
CA ALA A 339 5.67 26.78 -5.15
C ALA A 339 7.12 27.28 -4.94
N ALA A 340 7.60 27.26 -3.69
CA ALA A 340 8.94 27.70 -3.33
C ALA A 340 10.00 26.59 -3.34
N LEU A 341 9.62 25.35 -3.67
CA LEU A 341 10.55 24.22 -3.67
C LEU A 341 11.44 24.23 -4.90
N ILE A 342 12.66 23.77 -4.69
CA ILE A 342 13.63 23.54 -5.77
C ILE A 342 13.43 22.09 -6.26
N PRO A 343 13.17 21.87 -7.57
CA PRO A 343 12.95 20.53 -8.11
C PRO A 343 14.06 19.52 -7.78
N ARG A 344 15.32 19.97 -7.82
CA ARG A 344 16.49 19.14 -7.45
C ARG A 344 16.42 18.62 -6.00
N ASP A 345 15.95 19.42 -5.07
CA ASP A 345 15.86 19.03 -3.65
C ASP A 345 14.78 17.97 -3.44
N VAL A 346 13.67 18.07 -4.17
CA VAL A 346 12.62 17.04 -4.21
C VAL A 346 13.19 15.74 -4.79
N ALA A 347 13.96 15.82 -5.88
CA ALA A 347 14.60 14.66 -6.49
C ALA A 347 15.58 13.96 -5.53
N LEU A 348 16.44 14.71 -4.86
CA LEU A 348 17.40 14.18 -3.89
C LEU A 348 16.69 13.54 -2.68
N THR A 349 15.62 14.17 -2.19
CA THR A 349 14.81 13.63 -1.08
C THR A 349 14.11 12.33 -1.49
N TYR A 350 13.59 12.26 -2.71
CA TYR A 350 13.03 11.04 -3.29
C TYR A 350 14.08 9.93 -3.36
N LEU A 351 15.25 10.18 -3.95
CA LEU A 351 16.31 9.19 -4.08
C LEU A 351 16.84 8.70 -2.74
N ALA A 352 16.98 9.58 -1.75
CA ALA A 352 17.36 9.20 -0.40
C ALA A 352 16.32 8.24 0.23
N SER A 353 15.03 8.47 0.00
CA SER A 353 13.96 7.57 0.46
C SER A 353 14.00 6.22 -0.26
N VAL A 354 14.24 6.22 -1.56
CA VAL A 354 14.39 4.99 -2.37
C VAL A 354 15.59 4.17 -1.88
N GLN A 355 16.74 4.79 -1.69
CA GLN A 355 17.93 4.11 -1.21
C GLN A 355 17.73 3.51 0.19
N ALA A 356 17.01 4.23 1.05
CA ALA A 356 16.66 3.74 2.38
C ALA A 356 15.77 2.50 2.36
N GLN A 357 14.79 2.44 1.44
CA GLN A 357 13.86 1.32 1.31
C GLN A 357 14.47 0.14 0.54
N ALA A 358 15.18 0.40 -0.55
CA ALA A 358 15.72 -0.64 -1.42
C ALA A 358 16.96 -1.36 -0.87
N GLY A 359 17.51 -0.90 0.26
CA GLY A 359 18.85 -1.29 0.69
C GLY A 359 19.92 -0.66 -0.21
N ALA A 360 21.18 -0.95 0.05
CA ALA A 360 22.25 -0.50 -0.81
C ALA A 360 21.94 -0.95 -2.26
N LEU A 361 21.98 -0.02 -3.20
CA LEU A 361 21.89 -0.31 -4.65
C LEU A 361 23.15 -1.03 -5.13
N ASP A 362 23.98 -1.49 -4.19
CA ASP A 362 25.22 -2.21 -4.41
C ASP A 362 24.93 -3.54 -5.08
N GLY A 363 25.56 -3.76 -6.22
CA GLY A 363 25.43 -4.99 -7.02
C GLY A 363 24.56 -4.88 -8.27
N TYR A 364 23.98 -3.70 -8.56
CA TYR A 364 23.30 -3.47 -9.84
C TYR A 364 24.27 -2.93 -10.91
N ALA A 365 24.04 -3.37 -12.14
CA ALA A 365 24.84 -2.90 -13.27
C ALA A 365 24.74 -1.37 -13.40
N GLN A 366 25.84 -0.73 -13.78
CA GLN A 366 25.84 0.69 -14.10
C GLN A 366 24.80 0.96 -15.21
N GLY A 367 23.94 1.95 -15.01
CA GLY A 367 22.85 2.28 -15.94
C GLY A 367 21.51 1.60 -15.63
N THR A 368 21.42 0.81 -14.56
CA THR A 368 20.12 0.25 -14.12
C THR A 368 19.09 1.36 -13.85
N ARG A 369 17.90 1.21 -14.43
CA ARG A 369 16.79 2.15 -14.28
C ARG A 369 15.92 1.74 -13.09
N LEU A 370 15.62 2.67 -12.20
CA LEU A 370 14.69 2.48 -11.10
C LEU A 370 13.25 2.63 -11.61
N LEU A 371 12.38 1.70 -11.24
CA LEU A 371 10.96 1.70 -11.60
C LEU A 371 10.11 1.86 -10.35
N ASP A 372 9.41 2.98 -10.24
CA ASP A 372 8.41 3.26 -9.21
C ASP A 372 7.01 3.06 -9.82
N LYS A 373 6.29 2.08 -9.33
CA LYS A 373 4.93 1.82 -9.76
C LYS A 373 3.97 2.18 -8.62
N PHE A 374 3.58 3.44 -8.55
CA PHE A 374 2.51 3.89 -7.66
C PHE A 374 1.41 4.58 -8.47
N PRO A 375 0.23 3.96 -8.61
CA PRO A 375 -0.83 4.47 -9.47
C PRO A 375 -1.12 5.94 -9.23
N LEU A 376 -1.26 6.38 -7.97
CA LEU A 376 -1.61 7.76 -7.62
C LEU A 376 -0.50 8.80 -7.90
N ASN A 377 0.68 8.38 -8.34
CA ASN A 377 1.70 9.32 -8.83
C ASN A 377 1.25 10.12 -10.07
N PHE A 378 0.10 9.79 -10.68
CA PHE A 378 -0.48 10.66 -11.70
C PHE A 378 -0.80 12.07 -11.18
N LEU A 379 -1.08 12.23 -9.89
CA LEU A 379 -1.25 13.53 -9.23
C LEU A 379 0.07 14.30 -9.08
N TYR A 380 1.20 13.62 -9.19
CA TYR A 380 2.54 14.17 -8.98
C TYR A 380 3.36 14.29 -10.27
N ILE A 381 2.77 14.07 -11.45
CA ILE A 381 3.48 14.10 -12.74
C ILE A 381 4.24 15.40 -12.93
N GLY A 382 3.65 16.56 -12.62
CA GLY A 382 4.33 17.83 -12.74
C GLY A 382 5.56 17.97 -11.84
N PHE A 383 5.48 17.43 -10.62
CA PHE A 383 6.62 17.38 -9.70
C PHE A 383 7.71 16.42 -10.19
N ILE A 384 7.31 15.22 -10.64
CA ILE A 384 8.22 14.20 -11.18
C ILE A 384 8.97 14.76 -12.39
N ALA A 385 8.24 15.33 -13.36
CA ALA A 385 8.81 15.79 -14.62
C ALA A 385 9.81 16.93 -14.45
N ARG A 386 9.55 17.85 -13.49
CA ARG A 386 10.50 18.94 -13.18
C ARG A 386 11.64 18.49 -12.27
N ALA A 387 11.38 17.59 -11.30
CA ALA A 387 12.42 17.03 -10.44
C ALA A 387 13.42 16.17 -11.21
N PHE A 388 12.92 15.37 -12.17
CA PHE A 388 13.71 14.48 -13.01
C PHE A 388 13.45 14.76 -14.51
N PRO A 389 14.19 15.69 -15.15
CA PRO A 389 13.96 16.04 -16.56
C PRO A 389 14.08 14.85 -17.53
N HIS A 390 14.80 13.80 -17.16
CA HIS A 390 14.97 12.58 -17.96
C HIS A 390 14.11 11.40 -17.48
N ALA A 391 13.18 11.61 -16.52
CA ALA A 391 12.23 10.58 -16.12
C ALA A 391 11.33 10.16 -17.29
N ARG A 392 10.92 8.89 -17.30
CA ARG A 392 9.90 8.37 -18.20
C ARG A 392 8.67 7.97 -17.41
N ILE A 393 7.53 8.45 -17.82
CA ILE A 393 6.26 8.31 -17.10
C ILE A 393 5.29 7.57 -18.02
N ILE A 394 4.86 6.39 -17.60
CA ILE A 394 3.91 5.56 -18.33
C ILE A 394 2.57 5.63 -17.60
N CYS A 395 1.58 6.22 -18.23
CA CYS A 395 0.20 6.24 -17.74
C CYS A 395 -0.58 5.10 -18.37
N LEU A 396 -1.00 4.13 -17.56
CA LEU A 396 -1.86 3.06 -18.04
C LEU A 396 -3.32 3.52 -18.10
N ARG A 397 -3.90 3.41 -19.29
CA ARG A 397 -5.30 3.72 -19.59
C ARG A 397 -6.06 2.41 -19.76
N ARG A 398 -7.25 2.34 -19.25
CA ARG A 398 -8.15 1.20 -19.39
C ARG A 398 -9.53 1.72 -19.72
N HIS A 399 -10.35 0.89 -20.38
CA HIS A 399 -11.76 1.21 -20.67
C HIS A 399 -12.44 1.88 -19.46
N PRO A 400 -13.10 3.04 -19.62
CA PRO A 400 -13.63 3.85 -18.52
C PRO A 400 -14.55 3.06 -17.58
N ALA A 401 -15.54 2.34 -18.13
CA ALA A 401 -16.49 1.58 -17.32
C ALA A 401 -15.83 0.38 -16.60
N ASP A 402 -14.85 -0.31 -17.22
CA ASP A 402 -14.07 -1.35 -16.53
C ASP A 402 -13.18 -0.78 -15.42
N SER A 403 -12.66 0.44 -15.61
CA SER A 403 -11.90 1.16 -14.57
C SER A 403 -12.79 1.47 -13.37
N VAL A 404 -14.00 1.98 -13.60
CA VAL A 404 -14.99 2.24 -12.53
C VAL A 404 -15.35 0.96 -11.82
N TRP A 405 -15.75 -0.07 -12.55
CA TRP A 405 -16.14 -1.36 -11.96
C TRP A 405 -15.02 -2.00 -11.15
N SER A 406 -13.78 -1.99 -11.69
CA SER A 406 -12.63 -2.58 -11.03
C SER A 406 -12.24 -1.89 -9.72
N ASN A 407 -12.47 -0.57 -9.62
CA ASN A 407 -12.27 0.18 -8.38
C ASN A 407 -13.41 -0.06 -7.39
N PHE A 408 -14.68 -0.02 -7.84
CA PHE A 408 -15.85 -0.19 -6.99
C PHE A 408 -15.88 -1.56 -6.30
N LYS A 409 -15.50 -2.63 -7.01
CA LYS A 409 -15.49 -3.99 -6.46
C LYS A 409 -14.23 -4.35 -5.67
N HIS A 410 -13.27 -3.44 -5.53
CA HIS A 410 -12.03 -3.73 -4.83
C HIS A 410 -12.07 -3.19 -3.39
N LEU A 411 -11.78 -4.07 -2.44
CA LEU A 411 -11.62 -3.67 -1.03
C LEU A 411 -10.25 -3.03 -0.83
N PHE A 412 -10.22 -1.70 -0.82
CA PHE A 412 -9.04 -0.95 -0.38
C PHE A 412 -8.89 -0.96 1.15
N ALA A 413 -7.72 -0.53 1.64
CA ALA A 413 -7.54 -0.36 3.09
C ALA A 413 -8.57 0.63 3.64
N LEU A 414 -9.42 0.18 4.57
CA LEU A 414 -10.58 0.94 5.06
C LEU A 414 -10.24 2.29 5.70
N ASN A 415 -9.04 2.44 6.23
CA ASN A 415 -8.54 3.70 6.81
C ASN A 415 -7.69 4.53 5.82
N SER A 416 -7.61 4.12 4.56
CA SER A 416 -6.86 4.90 3.57
C SER A 416 -7.62 6.16 3.18
N PRO A 417 -7.00 7.34 3.23
CA PRO A 417 -7.64 8.57 2.80
C PRO A 417 -7.70 8.72 1.27
N TYR A 418 -7.06 7.81 0.51
CA TYR A 418 -6.84 7.98 -0.93
C TYR A 418 -7.93 7.40 -1.82
N TYR A 419 -8.73 6.47 -1.31
CA TYR A 419 -9.64 5.67 -2.15
C TYR A 419 -11.11 5.89 -1.83
N GLY A 420 -11.44 7.01 -1.17
CA GLY A 420 -12.82 7.33 -0.78
C GLY A 420 -13.81 7.38 -1.95
N PHE A 421 -13.33 7.70 -3.14
CA PHE A 421 -14.13 7.73 -4.37
C PHE A 421 -14.65 6.34 -4.78
N SER A 422 -13.96 5.26 -4.42
CA SER A 422 -14.23 3.92 -4.93
C SER A 422 -15.48 3.25 -4.34
N TYR A 423 -16.07 3.82 -3.32
CA TYR A 423 -17.23 3.26 -2.61
C TYR A 423 -18.59 3.72 -3.17
N ASP A 424 -18.60 4.32 -4.35
CA ASP A 424 -19.80 4.68 -5.10
C ASP A 424 -19.48 4.68 -6.60
N LEU A 425 -20.36 4.13 -7.43
CA LEU A 425 -20.13 4.03 -8.87
C LEU A 425 -20.00 5.39 -9.55
N VAL A 426 -20.91 6.33 -9.23
CA VAL A 426 -20.91 7.67 -9.85
C VAL A 426 -19.75 8.52 -9.32
N ASP A 427 -19.40 8.42 -8.02
CA ASP A 427 -18.22 9.12 -7.50
C ASP A 427 -16.92 8.55 -8.11
N THR A 428 -16.86 7.24 -8.36
CA THR A 428 -15.74 6.63 -9.10
C THR A 428 -15.67 7.14 -10.54
N ALA A 429 -16.82 7.28 -11.22
CA ALA A 429 -16.88 7.86 -12.56
C ALA A 429 -16.43 9.34 -12.57
N ARG A 430 -16.85 10.12 -11.59
CA ARG A 430 -16.38 11.51 -11.41
C ARG A 430 -14.88 11.58 -11.21
N TYR A 431 -14.32 10.69 -10.39
CA TYR A 431 -12.88 10.63 -10.17
C TYR A 431 -12.13 10.21 -11.43
N TYR A 432 -12.70 9.27 -12.22
CA TYR A 432 -12.16 8.93 -13.53
C TYR A 432 -12.11 10.15 -14.46
N ALA A 433 -13.17 10.94 -14.54
CA ALA A 433 -13.20 12.15 -15.37
C ALA A 433 -12.13 13.17 -14.94
N LEU A 434 -11.92 13.36 -13.64
CA LEU A 434 -10.84 14.20 -13.10
C LEU A 434 -9.45 13.67 -13.47
N PHE A 435 -9.25 12.36 -13.40
CA PHE A 435 -8.02 11.72 -13.85
C PHE A 435 -7.79 11.91 -15.34
N ASP A 436 -8.83 11.71 -16.16
CA ASP A 436 -8.76 11.85 -17.61
C ASP A 436 -8.36 13.28 -18.03
N ASP A 437 -9.06 14.28 -17.49
CA ASP A 437 -8.77 15.70 -17.72
C ASP A 437 -7.33 16.08 -17.27
N LEU A 438 -6.90 15.60 -16.12
CA LEU A 438 -5.55 15.85 -15.61
C LEU A 438 -4.47 15.18 -16.49
N MET A 439 -4.75 14.01 -17.05
CA MET A 439 -3.81 13.33 -17.95
C MET A 439 -3.69 14.04 -19.30
N VAL A 440 -4.79 14.55 -19.85
CA VAL A 440 -4.76 15.43 -21.05
C VAL A 440 -3.85 16.63 -20.79
N PHE A 441 -3.99 17.28 -19.63
CA PHE A 441 -3.15 18.41 -19.23
C PHE A 441 -1.68 18.02 -19.11
N TRP A 442 -1.34 16.93 -18.42
CA TRP A 442 0.05 16.50 -18.24
C TRP A 442 0.73 16.11 -19.54
N ARG A 443 0.01 15.42 -20.42
CA ARG A 443 0.53 15.03 -21.72
C ARG A 443 0.84 16.22 -22.62
N ALA A 444 -0.01 17.23 -22.59
CA ALA A 444 0.24 18.48 -23.30
C ALA A 444 1.45 19.26 -22.73
N ARG A 445 1.66 19.19 -21.40
CA ARG A 445 2.72 19.93 -20.71
C ARG A 445 4.08 19.22 -20.77
N PHE A 446 4.11 17.89 -20.78
CA PHE A 446 5.32 17.06 -20.74
C PHE A 446 5.28 15.96 -21.80
N PRO A 447 5.15 16.30 -23.10
CA PRO A 447 4.93 15.31 -24.17
C PRO A 447 6.08 14.31 -24.33
N GLU A 448 7.33 14.72 -24.07
CA GLU A 448 8.51 13.87 -24.17
C GLU A 448 8.64 12.84 -23.03
N GLN A 449 8.02 13.15 -21.87
CA GLN A 449 8.17 12.34 -20.67
C GLN A 449 6.97 11.42 -20.44
N VAL A 450 5.76 11.82 -20.87
CA VAL A 450 4.50 11.12 -20.58
C VAL A 450 4.03 10.33 -21.79
N MET A 451 4.01 9.00 -21.64
CA MET A 451 3.41 8.05 -22.58
C MET A 451 2.10 7.51 -22.01
N GLU A 452 1.04 7.48 -22.82
CA GLU A 452 -0.17 6.72 -22.49
C GLU A 452 -0.09 5.34 -23.14
N LEU A 453 -0.40 4.31 -22.36
CA LEU A 453 -0.45 2.91 -22.79
C LEU A 453 -1.87 2.37 -22.55
N GLY A 454 -2.53 1.90 -23.61
CA GLY A 454 -3.84 1.25 -23.50
C GLY A 454 -3.72 -0.17 -22.96
N TYR A 455 -4.48 -0.48 -21.91
CA TYR A 455 -4.52 -1.84 -21.34
C TYR A 455 -5.00 -2.88 -22.36
N GLU A 456 -6.09 -2.60 -23.05
CA GLU A 456 -6.69 -3.46 -24.06
C GLU A 456 -5.75 -3.62 -25.28
N ALA A 457 -5.05 -2.56 -25.67
CA ALA A 457 -4.03 -2.60 -26.72
C ALA A 457 -2.85 -3.51 -26.32
N LEU A 458 -2.38 -3.40 -25.06
CA LEU A 458 -1.33 -4.29 -24.53
C LEU A 458 -1.76 -5.77 -24.53
N LEU A 459 -3.04 -6.06 -24.23
CA LEU A 459 -3.56 -7.43 -24.28
C LEU A 459 -3.71 -7.98 -25.69
N SER A 460 -3.96 -7.13 -26.69
CA SER A 460 -4.16 -7.54 -28.09
C SER A 460 -2.85 -7.64 -28.87
N ASP A 461 -1.86 -6.82 -28.53
CA ASP A 461 -0.53 -6.79 -29.17
C ASP A 461 0.56 -6.62 -28.08
N GLN A 462 0.83 -7.69 -27.34
CA GLN A 462 1.80 -7.67 -26.25
C GLN A 462 3.19 -7.24 -26.75
N GLU A 463 3.66 -7.82 -27.87
CA GLU A 463 5.02 -7.55 -28.35
C GLU A 463 5.18 -6.11 -28.86
N GLY A 464 4.27 -5.64 -29.74
CA GLY A 464 4.33 -4.30 -30.29
C GLY A 464 4.25 -3.23 -29.20
N GLN A 465 3.31 -3.38 -28.24
CA GLN A 465 3.18 -2.45 -27.12
C GLN A 465 4.38 -2.51 -26.17
N THR A 466 4.96 -3.70 -25.93
CA THR A 466 6.17 -3.83 -25.10
C THR A 466 7.38 -3.18 -25.78
N ARG A 467 7.52 -3.32 -27.11
CA ARG A 467 8.58 -2.63 -27.88
C ARG A 467 8.46 -1.11 -27.79
N ALA A 468 7.25 -0.57 -27.95
CA ALA A 468 6.99 0.85 -27.80
C ALA A 468 7.27 1.34 -26.36
N LEU A 469 6.90 0.56 -25.35
CA LEU A 469 7.15 0.84 -23.95
C LEU A 469 8.66 0.90 -23.64
N LEU A 470 9.44 -0.08 -24.08
CA LEU A 470 10.89 -0.11 -23.89
C LEU A 470 11.58 1.03 -24.64
N ALA A 471 11.15 1.33 -25.87
CA ALA A 471 11.69 2.46 -26.64
C ALA A 471 11.43 3.80 -25.92
N HIS A 472 10.21 4.03 -25.38
CA HIS A 472 9.93 5.21 -24.57
C HIS A 472 10.83 5.30 -23.34
N CYS A 473 11.11 4.16 -22.69
CA CYS A 473 12.03 4.10 -21.55
C CYS A 473 13.50 4.22 -21.93
N GLY A 474 13.87 4.26 -23.22
CA GLY A 474 15.25 4.26 -23.67
C GLY A 474 15.98 2.94 -23.36
N LEU A 475 15.24 1.83 -23.37
CA LEU A 475 15.74 0.48 -23.13
C LEU A 475 15.82 -0.30 -24.45
N ALA A 476 16.83 -1.15 -24.58
CA ALA A 476 16.91 -2.09 -25.69
C ALA A 476 15.79 -3.14 -25.60
N TRP A 477 15.46 -3.77 -26.72
CA TRP A 477 14.53 -4.88 -26.72
C TRP A 477 15.12 -6.09 -25.97
N ASP A 478 14.35 -6.65 -25.06
CA ASP A 478 14.65 -7.92 -24.39
C ASP A 478 13.41 -8.83 -24.38
N PRO A 479 13.50 -10.06 -24.95
CA PRO A 479 12.37 -10.98 -25.03
C PRO A 479 11.88 -11.47 -23.65
N ALA A 480 12.68 -11.37 -22.59
CA ALA A 480 12.24 -11.70 -21.23
C ALA A 480 11.02 -10.88 -20.78
N CYS A 481 10.82 -9.69 -21.37
CA CYS A 481 9.66 -8.85 -21.09
C CYS A 481 8.34 -9.49 -21.55
N LEU A 482 8.36 -10.42 -22.50
CA LEU A 482 7.16 -11.18 -22.89
C LEU A 482 6.84 -12.30 -21.89
N GLU A 483 7.86 -12.82 -21.20
CA GLU A 483 7.75 -13.90 -20.22
C GLU A 483 7.67 -13.37 -18.76
N PHE A 484 7.16 -12.15 -18.57
CA PHE A 484 7.07 -11.45 -17.28
C PHE A 484 6.44 -12.28 -16.15
N HIS A 485 5.58 -13.25 -16.49
CA HIS A 485 4.90 -14.13 -15.55
C HIS A 485 5.83 -15.17 -14.91
N THR A 486 7.01 -15.40 -15.48
CA THR A 486 8.05 -16.29 -14.95
C THR A 486 8.95 -15.61 -13.92
N VAL A 487 8.93 -14.29 -13.85
CA VAL A 487 9.74 -13.52 -12.90
C VAL A 487 9.37 -13.91 -11.47
N SER A 488 10.34 -14.46 -10.73
CA SER A 488 10.17 -14.87 -9.33
C SER A 488 10.03 -13.68 -8.38
N GLY A 489 9.62 -13.95 -7.15
CA GLY A 489 9.53 -12.97 -6.06
C GLY A 489 8.10 -12.66 -5.61
N ALA A 490 8.02 -11.90 -4.53
CA ALA A 490 6.75 -11.45 -3.98
C ALA A 490 6.09 -10.40 -4.88
N VAL A 491 4.77 -10.48 -5.01
CA VAL A 491 3.95 -9.46 -5.66
C VAL A 491 2.96 -8.96 -4.61
N ALA A 492 3.33 -7.89 -3.92
CA ALA A 492 2.55 -7.33 -2.81
C ALA A 492 1.41 -6.41 -3.31
N THR A 493 0.63 -6.91 -4.28
CA THR A 493 -0.54 -6.20 -4.81
C THR A 493 -1.73 -7.15 -4.93
N PRO A 494 -2.97 -6.63 -4.96
CA PRO A 494 -4.15 -7.45 -5.19
C PRO A 494 -4.17 -8.19 -6.53
N SER A 495 -3.31 -7.80 -7.49
CA SER A 495 -3.15 -8.44 -8.80
C SER A 495 -2.12 -9.59 -8.79
N ALA A 496 -1.60 -9.99 -7.63
CA ALA A 496 -0.53 -10.99 -7.52
C ALA A 496 -0.83 -12.30 -8.27
N GLN A 497 -2.05 -12.78 -8.21
CA GLN A 497 -2.46 -14.01 -8.90
C GLN A 497 -2.53 -13.84 -10.42
N GLN A 498 -2.99 -12.66 -10.88
CA GLN A 498 -3.19 -12.38 -12.30
C GLN A 498 -1.86 -12.29 -13.06
N VAL A 499 -0.86 -11.60 -12.49
CA VAL A 499 0.44 -11.38 -13.14
C VAL A 499 1.38 -12.59 -13.10
N ARG A 500 0.95 -13.71 -12.49
CA ARG A 500 1.66 -15.00 -12.50
C ARG A 500 1.19 -15.93 -13.64
N ARG A 501 0.35 -15.43 -14.51
CA ARG A 501 -0.13 -16.12 -15.71
C ARG A 501 0.25 -15.31 -16.95
N PRO A 502 0.37 -15.96 -18.12
CA PRO A 502 0.44 -15.24 -19.37
C PRO A 502 -0.72 -14.26 -19.53
N ILE A 503 -0.54 -13.26 -20.38
CA ILE A 503 -1.59 -12.28 -20.71
C ILE A 503 -2.88 -12.99 -21.10
N ASN A 504 -4.00 -12.53 -20.55
CA ASN A 504 -5.35 -13.01 -20.87
C ASN A 504 -6.35 -11.84 -20.84
N ARG A 505 -7.52 -12.05 -21.40
CA ARG A 505 -8.58 -11.04 -21.53
C ARG A 505 -9.68 -11.18 -20.47
N ASP A 506 -9.48 -11.98 -19.42
CA ASP A 506 -10.48 -12.27 -18.39
C ASP A 506 -11.04 -11.04 -17.69
N SER A 507 -10.33 -9.92 -17.72
CA SER A 507 -10.69 -8.68 -17.06
C SER A 507 -11.30 -7.62 -17.99
N VAL A 508 -11.36 -7.87 -19.29
CA VAL A 508 -11.96 -6.95 -20.27
C VAL A 508 -13.48 -7.14 -20.29
N ASP A 509 -14.19 -6.05 -20.44
CA ASP A 509 -15.67 -6.02 -20.54
C ASP A 509 -16.41 -6.57 -19.30
N ARG A 510 -15.73 -6.64 -18.16
CA ARG A 510 -16.35 -7.19 -16.94
C ARG A 510 -17.53 -6.34 -16.44
N TRP A 511 -17.52 -5.04 -16.71
CA TRP A 511 -18.61 -4.14 -16.37
C TRP A 511 -19.93 -4.51 -17.06
N LYS A 512 -19.89 -5.18 -18.24
CA LYS A 512 -21.08 -5.56 -19.02
C LYS A 512 -21.97 -6.57 -18.27
N ALA A 513 -21.37 -7.41 -17.42
CA ALA A 513 -22.13 -8.30 -16.54
C ALA A 513 -22.95 -7.55 -15.47
N TYR A 514 -22.71 -6.26 -15.30
CA TYR A 514 -23.36 -5.37 -14.35
C TYR A 514 -23.97 -4.15 -15.06
N ALA A 515 -24.46 -4.33 -16.30
CA ALA A 515 -24.93 -3.24 -17.14
C ALA A 515 -26.04 -2.40 -16.49
N ALA A 516 -26.99 -3.05 -15.79
CA ALA A 516 -28.09 -2.33 -15.13
C ALA A 516 -27.59 -1.39 -14.00
N PRO A 517 -26.81 -1.82 -12.98
CA PRO A 517 -26.28 -0.90 -11.99
C PRO A 517 -25.23 0.07 -12.54
N MET A 518 -24.59 -0.22 -13.67
CA MET A 518 -23.62 0.68 -14.33
C MET A 518 -24.27 1.75 -15.22
N GLN A 519 -25.59 1.69 -15.46
CA GLN A 519 -26.29 2.65 -16.32
C GLN A 519 -26.02 4.13 -15.91
N PRO A 520 -26.05 4.52 -14.62
CA PRO A 520 -25.73 5.90 -14.24
C PRO A 520 -24.29 6.32 -14.57
N VAL A 521 -23.35 5.39 -14.61
CA VAL A 521 -21.95 5.63 -15.01
C VAL A 521 -21.86 5.88 -16.51
N VAL A 522 -22.57 5.05 -17.31
CA VAL A 522 -22.64 5.20 -18.77
C VAL A 522 -23.24 6.55 -19.16
N GLU A 523 -24.33 6.95 -18.51
CA GLU A 523 -24.97 8.24 -18.72
C GLU A 523 -24.03 9.39 -18.35
N PHE A 524 -23.38 9.32 -17.18
CA PHE A 524 -22.42 10.31 -16.75
C PHE A 524 -21.27 10.49 -17.76
N PHE A 525 -20.68 9.41 -18.25
CA PHE A 525 -19.59 9.48 -19.23
C PHE A 525 -20.03 10.06 -20.55
N ARG A 526 -21.23 9.75 -21.02
CA ARG A 526 -21.83 10.34 -22.22
C ARG A 526 -22.00 11.85 -22.07
N ASP A 527 -22.51 12.30 -20.91
CA ASP A 527 -22.71 13.72 -20.62
C ASP A 527 -21.38 14.49 -20.50
N GLN A 528 -20.31 13.81 -20.09
CA GLN A 528 -18.96 14.39 -20.03
C GLN A 528 -18.18 14.27 -21.36
N GLY A 529 -18.74 13.65 -22.40
CA GLY A 529 -18.03 13.42 -23.67
C GLY A 529 -16.86 12.44 -23.56
N ILE A 530 -16.87 11.56 -22.56
CA ILE A 530 -15.84 10.51 -22.38
C ILE A 530 -16.23 9.32 -23.26
N GLU A 531 -15.39 9.03 -24.26
CA GLU A 531 -15.59 7.91 -25.16
C GLU A 531 -15.38 6.58 -24.42
N MET A 532 -16.33 5.66 -24.57
CA MET A 532 -16.25 4.32 -23.97
C MET A 532 -15.85 3.23 -24.95
N GLY A 533 -15.54 3.58 -26.21
CA GLY A 533 -15.30 2.59 -27.26
C GLY A 533 -16.55 1.74 -27.56
N GLU A 534 -16.53 1.01 -28.66
CA GLU A 534 -17.57 0.03 -29.03
C GLU A 534 -17.41 -1.30 -28.29
#